data_73e7e662a813085f229d93dfbf26b266
#
_entry.id   73e7e662a813085f229d93dfbf26b266
#
_cell.length_a   1.000
_cell.length_b   1.000
_cell.length_c   1.000
_cell.angle_alpha   90.00
_cell.angle_beta   90.00
_cell.angle_gamma   90.00
#
_symmetry.space_group_name_H-M   'P 1'
#
loop_
_entity.id
_entity.type
_entity.pdbx_description
1 polymer ?
#
loop_
_entity_poly.entity_id
_entity_poly.type
_entity_poly.pdbx_seq_one_letter_code
_entity_poly.pdbx_strand_id
1 'polypeptide(L)'
;MERGYADCPDMTRLTKKLAKLYGADLTVDARPLGANHNLCVSATGIKNRFALEGEDLTREYAALALGTAFHPAFSGGVFDPEAVAIEKQMLRKSLEDEVNEKRIYCQRQANREFFGASPAGIRQEGYLEEVDGLTPENLTAAYREMLETAQIELLILGCGEAETQAVTQALLGELAAVARRPVPLCENLAMPRQEAVRKAECFDTVQAKLCMLFTLGEPMQPDQMAAVRLAMALYGGSVTSRLFLNVRERDHLCYYCSSSFQSFTGSMAVNSGVEHADAARAEQAILKELDDLRHGPITEEELEDCRLSLLSGMAGIEDSLGGIETWYYMEVLRGGAVQTPDEARAALRAVTREDVRAILRQLTLSVSYLLTREEGPAHV
;
A
#
# COMPACT_ATOMS: atom_id res chain seq x y z
N MET A 1 18.40 8.39 5.08
CA MET A 1 18.32 7.48 6.24
C MET A 1 18.84 6.08 5.87
N GLU A 2 18.39 5.47 4.79
CA GLU A 2 18.81 4.12 4.35
C GLU A 2 20.32 3.98 4.08
N ARG A 3 21.03 5.05 3.71
CA ARG A 3 22.48 5.04 3.45
C ARG A 3 23.36 5.00 4.68
N GLY A 4 22.80 5.20 5.87
CA GLY A 4 23.51 5.15 7.11
C GLY A 4 22.90 6.02 8.20
N TYR A 5 23.41 5.85 9.41
CA TYR A 5 23.04 6.62 10.59
C TYR A 5 24.30 7.00 11.38
N ALA A 6 24.19 7.75 12.47
CA ALA A 6 25.34 8.36 13.16
C ALA A 6 26.50 7.39 13.45
N ASP A 7 26.22 6.16 13.95
CA ASP A 7 27.25 5.16 14.25
C ASP A 7 27.80 4.46 13.00
N CYS A 8 27.03 4.42 11.93
CA CYS A 8 27.38 3.82 10.65
C CYS A 8 27.06 4.81 9.52
N PRO A 9 27.85 5.87 9.36
CA PRO A 9 27.51 7.01 8.49
C PRO A 9 27.61 6.73 6.99
N ASP A 10 28.07 5.54 6.61
CA ASP A 10 28.19 5.12 5.21
C ASP A 10 27.73 3.66 5.01
N MET A 11 27.35 3.35 3.78
CA MET A 11 26.87 2.01 3.37
C MET A 11 27.89 0.89 3.68
N THR A 12 29.19 1.17 3.58
CA THR A 12 30.24 0.17 3.84
C THR A 12 30.26 -0.24 5.29
N ARG A 13 30.18 0.72 6.21
CA ARG A 13 30.12 0.46 7.65
C ARG A 13 28.83 -0.22 8.05
N LEU A 14 27.70 0.26 7.50
CA LEU A 14 26.39 -0.32 7.74
C LEU A 14 26.36 -1.79 7.30
N THR A 15 26.75 -2.08 6.06
CA THR A 15 26.80 -3.47 5.54
C THR A 15 27.71 -4.38 6.38
N LYS A 16 28.87 -3.87 6.84
CA LYS A 16 29.74 -4.63 7.74
C LYS A 16 29.08 -4.89 9.10
N LYS A 17 28.33 -3.92 9.64
CA LYS A 17 27.60 -4.10 10.90
C LYS A 17 26.50 -5.15 10.74
N LEU A 18 25.68 -5.06 9.68
CA LEU A 18 24.64 -6.04 9.38
C LEU A 18 25.20 -7.46 9.21
N ALA A 19 26.34 -7.60 8.50
CA ALA A 19 27.01 -8.89 8.35
C ALA A 19 27.49 -9.46 9.69
N LYS A 20 28.03 -8.64 10.60
CA LYS A 20 28.42 -9.06 11.95
C LYS A 20 27.22 -9.45 12.82
N LEU A 21 26.05 -8.89 12.54
CA LEU A 21 24.78 -9.24 13.18
C LEU A 21 24.07 -10.41 12.47
N TYR A 22 24.86 -11.36 11.98
CA TYR A 22 24.39 -12.59 11.32
C TYR A 22 23.55 -12.35 10.07
N GLY A 23 23.87 -11.30 9.32
CA GLY A 23 23.11 -10.93 8.12
C GLY A 23 21.75 -10.32 8.47
N ALA A 24 21.68 -9.52 9.52
CA ALA A 24 20.49 -8.75 9.84
C ALA A 24 20.07 -7.87 8.66
N ASP A 25 18.78 -7.65 8.50
CA ASP A 25 18.20 -6.75 7.53
C ASP A 25 17.76 -5.44 8.18
N LEU A 26 18.00 -4.32 7.50
CA LEU A 26 17.53 -2.99 7.87
C LEU A 26 16.89 -2.34 6.66
N THR A 27 15.61 -2.03 6.76
CA THR A 27 14.86 -1.37 5.69
C THR A 27 14.26 -0.06 6.15
N VAL A 28 14.21 0.90 5.23
CA VAL A 28 13.49 2.17 5.38
C VAL A 28 12.55 2.30 4.19
N ASP A 29 11.27 2.37 4.44
CA ASP A 29 10.27 2.42 3.38
C ASP A 29 9.21 3.46 3.71
N ALA A 30 8.76 4.19 2.68
CA ALA A 30 7.68 5.15 2.78
C ALA A 30 6.47 4.64 1.99
N ARG A 31 5.29 4.60 2.60
CA ARG A 31 4.06 4.09 1.98
C ARG A 31 2.88 4.99 2.27
N PRO A 32 2.06 5.33 1.27
CA PRO A 32 0.77 5.96 1.51
C PRO A 32 -0.21 4.93 2.10
N LEU A 33 -0.91 5.33 3.16
CA LEU A 33 -2.00 4.59 3.78
C LEU A 33 -3.23 5.48 3.85
N GLY A 34 -4.08 5.42 2.82
CA GLY A 34 -5.17 6.36 2.67
C GLY A 34 -4.65 7.79 2.51
N ALA A 35 -5.07 8.68 3.41
CA ALA A 35 -4.63 10.07 3.45
C ALA A 35 -3.37 10.33 4.31
N ASN A 36 -2.74 9.27 4.84
CA ASN A 36 -1.53 9.38 5.65
C ASN A 36 -0.33 8.80 4.89
N HIS A 37 0.84 9.41 5.08
CA HIS A 37 2.11 8.83 4.65
C HIS A 37 2.79 8.18 5.85
N ASN A 38 3.19 6.93 5.68
CA ASN A 38 3.87 6.15 6.70
C ASN A 38 5.33 5.96 6.33
N LEU A 39 6.26 6.33 7.23
CA LEU A 39 7.67 6.00 7.14
C LEU A 39 7.94 4.83 8.08
N CYS A 40 8.30 3.68 7.54
CA CYS A 40 8.65 2.48 8.30
C CYS A 40 10.16 2.30 8.34
N VAL A 41 10.71 2.09 9.54
CA VAL A 41 12.09 1.65 9.75
C VAL A 41 12.03 0.30 10.42
N SER A 42 12.52 -0.74 9.77
CA SER A 42 12.46 -2.12 10.25
C SER A 42 13.85 -2.74 10.34
N ALA A 43 14.14 -3.38 11.46
CA ALA A 43 15.34 -4.20 11.63
C ALA A 43 14.94 -5.63 11.98
N THR A 44 15.43 -6.60 11.21
CA THR A 44 15.09 -8.01 11.36
C THR A 44 16.34 -8.88 11.44
N GLY A 45 16.30 -9.95 12.23
CA GLY A 45 17.40 -10.88 12.32
C GLY A 45 17.07 -12.12 13.16
N ILE A 46 18.08 -12.93 13.46
CA ILE A 46 17.93 -14.14 14.26
C ILE A 46 17.72 -13.79 15.74
N LYS A 47 17.08 -14.69 16.50
CA LYS A 47 16.87 -14.52 17.94
C LYS A 47 18.17 -14.65 18.75
N ASN A 48 18.24 -14.00 19.90
CA ASN A 48 19.37 -14.06 20.85
C ASN A 48 19.86 -15.49 21.13
N ARG A 49 18.96 -16.47 21.24
CA ARG A 49 19.33 -17.89 21.48
C ARG A 49 20.20 -18.52 20.38
N PHE A 50 20.31 -17.89 19.21
CA PHE A 50 21.13 -18.35 18.09
C PHE A 50 22.45 -17.57 17.98
N ALA A 51 22.69 -16.58 18.85
CA ALA A 51 23.94 -15.85 18.92
C ALA A 51 25.07 -16.80 19.37
N LEU A 52 26.21 -16.74 18.67
CA LEU A 52 27.33 -17.67 18.91
C LEU A 52 28.18 -17.24 20.09
N GLU A 53 28.28 -15.97 20.36
CA GLU A 53 29.11 -15.37 21.40
C GLU A 53 28.26 -14.79 22.57
N GLY A 54 26.95 -15.04 22.55
CA GLY A 54 26.03 -14.57 23.59
C GLY A 54 25.66 -13.09 23.48
N GLU A 55 25.76 -12.54 22.28
CA GLU A 55 25.38 -11.15 22.00
C GLU A 55 23.88 -10.92 22.22
N ASP A 56 23.51 -9.74 22.70
CA ASP A 56 22.13 -9.29 22.78
C ASP A 56 21.68 -8.69 21.43
N LEU A 57 21.31 -9.59 20.51
CA LEU A 57 20.90 -9.22 19.14
C LEU A 57 19.65 -8.36 19.12
N THR A 58 18.69 -8.59 20.02
CA THR A 58 17.47 -7.77 20.13
C THR A 58 17.82 -6.31 20.40
N ARG A 59 18.76 -6.07 21.32
CA ARG A 59 19.26 -4.72 21.61
C ARG A 59 19.98 -4.10 20.41
N GLU A 60 20.78 -4.89 19.69
CA GLU A 60 21.48 -4.40 18.49
C GLU A 60 20.51 -4.05 17.37
N TYR A 61 19.44 -4.84 17.13
CA TYR A 61 18.42 -4.53 16.14
C TYR A 61 17.62 -3.29 16.53
N ALA A 62 17.26 -3.15 17.81
CA ALA A 62 16.63 -1.94 18.31
C ALA A 62 17.52 -0.71 18.10
N ALA A 63 18.83 -0.82 18.39
CA ALA A 63 19.79 0.26 18.17
C ALA A 63 19.94 0.61 16.68
N LEU A 64 19.87 -0.38 15.77
CA LEU A 64 19.86 -0.14 14.33
C LEU A 64 18.62 0.64 13.90
N ALA A 65 17.43 0.18 14.28
CA ALA A 65 16.18 0.81 13.89
C ALA A 65 16.03 2.21 14.49
N LEU A 66 16.25 2.36 15.81
CA LEU A 66 16.15 3.65 16.49
C LEU A 66 17.25 4.61 16.05
N GLY A 67 18.49 4.12 15.88
CA GLY A 67 19.59 4.94 15.35
C GLY A 67 19.27 5.48 13.96
N THR A 68 18.74 4.65 13.08
CA THR A 68 18.32 5.07 11.74
C THR A 68 17.16 6.07 11.77
N ALA A 69 16.19 5.85 12.66
CA ALA A 69 15.00 6.71 12.76
C ALA A 69 15.30 8.06 13.43
N PHE A 70 16.10 8.09 14.51
CA PHE A 70 16.31 9.27 15.36
C PHE A 70 17.68 9.94 15.19
N HIS A 71 18.67 9.21 14.70
CA HIS A 71 20.05 9.69 14.56
C HIS A 71 20.61 9.47 13.15
N PRO A 72 19.96 10.02 12.10
CA PRO A 72 20.48 9.87 10.74
C PRO A 72 21.87 10.49 10.61
N ALA A 73 22.65 10.04 9.62
CA ALA A 73 23.98 10.60 9.36
C ALA A 73 23.87 12.05 8.86
N PHE A 74 24.23 12.99 9.72
CA PHE A 74 24.29 14.42 9.38
C PHE A 74 25.72 14.89 9.12
N SER A 75 25.85 15.84 8.19
CA SER A 75 27.08 16.59 7.93
C SER A 75 26.79 18.07 8.18
N GLY A 76 27.46 18.67 9.18
CA GLY A 76 27.21 20.06 9.54
C GLY A 76 25.79 20.35 10.08
N GLY A 77 25.11 19.34 10.62
CA GLY A 77 23.77 19.47 11.22
C GLY A 77 22.60 19.34 10.23
N VAL A 78 22.87 19.00 8.97
CA VAL A 78 21.90 18.67 7.92
C VAL A 78 22.21 17.31 7.31
N PHE A 79 21.28 16.72 6.55
CA PHE A 79 21.57 15.51 5.78
C PHE A 79 22.79 15.71 4.89
N ASP A 80 23.60 14.65 4.75
CA ASP A 80 24.81 14.70 3.95
C ASP A 80 24.53 15.16 2.51
N PRO A 81 25.15 16.28 2.05
CA PRO A 81 24.86 16.82 0.73
C PRO A 81 25.16 15.86 -0.43
N GLU A 82 26.20 15.03 -0.30
CA GLU A 82 26.56 14.06 -1.33
C GLU A 82 25.51 12.94 -1.41
N ALA A 83 25.05 12.42 -0.27
CA ALA A 83 23.97 11.46 -0.20
C ALA A 83 22.66 12.01 -0.79
N VAL A 84 22.30 13.26 -0.45
CA VAL A 84 21.12 13.93 -1.01
C VAL A 84 21.23 14.09 -2.53
N ALA A 85 22.40 14.46 -3.05
CA ALA A 85 22.60 14.63 -4.49
C ALA A 85 22.40 13.31 -5.25
N ILE A 86 22.90 12.18 -4.70
CA ILE A 86 22.75 10.86 -5.29
C ILE A 86 21.26 10.44 -5.28
N GLU A 87 20.57 10.59 -4.14
CA GLU A 87 19.15 10.22 -4.04
C GLU A 87 18.26 11.08 -4.96
N LYS A 88 18.54 12.38 -5.08
CA LYS A 88 17.85 13.24 -6.05
C LYS A 88 18.00 12.75 -7.48
N GLN A 89 19.20 12.33 -7.86
CA GLN A 89 19.44 11.80 -9.21
C GLN A 89 18.66 10.49 -9.44
N MET A 90 18.67 9.59 -8.44
CA MET A 90 17.91 8.33 -8.52
C MET A 90 16.40 8.57 -8.58
N LEU A 91 15.89 9.48 -7.73
CA LEU A 91 14.48 9.85 -7.72
C LEU A 91 14.05 10.46 -9.05
N ARG A 92 14.83 11.42 -9.59
CA ARG A 92 14.57 12.02 -10.89
C ARG A 92 14.45 10.95 -11.97
N LYS A 93 15.44 10.08 -12.06
CA LYS A 93 15.44 8.99 -13.04
C LYS A 93 14.21 8.08 -12.88
N SER A 94 13.85 7.70 -11.65
CA SER A 94 12.68 6.91 -11.39
C SER A 94 11.38 7.58 -11.86
N LEU A 95 11.24 8.88 -11.62
CA LEU A 95 10.08 9.66 -12.05
C LEU A 95 10.02 9.85 -13.57
N GLU A 96 11.17 10.05 -14.22
CA GLU A 96 11.25 10.14 -15.69
C GLU A 96 10.94 8.80 -16.36
N ASP A 97 11.42 7.69 -15.78
CA ASP A 97 11.21 6.34 -16.32
C ASP A 97 9.78 5.79 -16.09
N GLU A 98 9.01 6.42 -15.21
CA GLU A 98 7.64 6.00 -14.87
C GLU A 98 6.74 5.86 -16.10
N VAL A 99 6.85 6.78 -17.04
CA VAL A 99 6.07 6.79 -18.26
C VAL A 99 6.29 5.54 -19.12
N ASN A 100 7.38 4.80 -18.90
CA ASN A 100 7.68 3.56 -19.60
C ASN A 100 6.80 2.39 -19.11
N GLU A 101 6.36 2.43 -17.84
CA GLU A 101 5.45 1.45 -17.24
C GLU A 101 3.98 1.87 -17.45
N LYS A 102 3.46 1.66 -18.67
CA LYS A 102 2.14 2.16 -19.13
C LYS A 102 0.99 1.81 -18.20
N ARG A 103 1.03 0.64 -17.54
CA ARG A 103 0.00 0.23 -16.58
C ARG A 103 0.03 1.12 -15.33
N ILE A 104 1.21 1.35 -14.78
CA ILE A 104 1.41 2.20 -13.59
C ILE A 104 1.06 3.64 -13.94
N TYR A 105 1.53 4.13 -15.08
CA TYR A 105 1.20 5.47 -15.57
C TYR A 105 -0.31 5.68 -15.68
N CYS A 106 -1.04 4.78 -16.36
CA CYS A 106 -2.49 4.83 -16.50
C CYS A 106 -3.19 4.87 -15.12
N GLN A 107 -2.79 4.02 -14.19
CA GLN A 107 -3.35 3.98 -12.83
C GLN A 107 -3.08 5.28 -12.07
N ARG A 108 -1.90 5.87 -12.22
CA ARG A 108 -1.54 7.16 -11.58
C ARG A 108 -2.37 8.32 -12.12
N GLN A 109 -2.58 8.38 -13.43
CA GLN A 109 -3.45 9.39 -14.04
C GLN A 109 -4.91 9.22 -13.58
N ALA A 110 -5.41 7.98 -13.53
CA ALA A 110 -6.73 7.70 -12.96
C ALA A 110 -6.83 8.13 -11.50
N ASN A 111 -5.84 7.84 -10.66
CA ASN A 111 -5.79 8.26 -9.26
C ASN A 111 -5.78 9.79 -9.12
N ARG A 112 -5.07 10.50 -9.98
CA ARG A 112 -5.05 11.97 -10.00
C ARG A 112 -6.45 12.54 -10.23
N GLU A 113 -7.21 11.96 -11.17
CA GLU A 113 -8.59 12.36 -11.43
C GLU A 113 -9.52 11.99 -10.27
N PHE A 114 -9.30 10.83 -9.66
CA PHE A 114 -10.14 10.31 -8.60
C PHE A 114 -9.96 11.05 -7.27
N PHE A 115 -8.71 11.25 -6.85
CA PHE A 115 -8.41 11.86 -5.56
C PHE A 115 -8.36 13.40 -5.64
N GLY A 116 -8.06 13.98 -6.81
CA GLY A 116 -7.96 15.44 -6.98
C GLY A 116 -7.02 16.08 -5.96
N ALA A 117 -7.52 17.02 -5.18
CA ALA A 117 -6.77 17.71 -4.12
C ALA A 117 -6.80 16.99 -2.76
N SER A 118 -7.38 15.78 -2.68
CA SER A 118 -7.39 14.99 -1.44
C SER A 118 -5.98 14.59 -1.03
N PRO A 119 -5.65 14.57 0.28
CA PRO A 119 -4.37 14.07 0.77
C PRO A 119 -4.02 12.66 0.29
N ALA A 120 -5.02 11.79 0.05
CA ALA A 120 -4.82 10.44 -0.51
C ALA A 120 -4.33 10.44 -1.96
N GLY A 121 -4.39 11.57 -2.67
CA GLY A 121 -3.86 11.75 -4.01
C GLY A 121 -2.38 12.19 -4.05
N ILE A 122 -1.80 12.52 -2.90
CA ILE A 122 -0.38 12.90 -2.82
C ILE A 122 0.47 11.66 -3.12
N ARG A 123 1.40 11.81 -4.05
CA ARG A 123 2.26 10.71 -4.50
C ARG A 123 3.35 10.42 -3.47
N GLN A 124 3.63 9.13 -3.28
CA GLN A 124 4.73 8.67 -2.41
C GLN A 124 6.08 9.23 -2.85
N GLU A 125 6.33 9.22 -4.14
CA GLU A 125 7.59 9.66 -4.74
C GLU A 125 7.65 11.18 -4.97
N GLY A 126 6.56 11.91 -4.73
CA GLY A 126 6.43 13.31 -5.07
C GLY A 126 6.33 13.57 -6.59
N TYR A 127 6.80 14.72 -7.04
CA TYR A 127 6.62 15.18 -8.40
C TYR A 127 7.96 15.61 -9.01
N LEU A 128 8.15 15.34 -10.32
CA LEU A 128 9.40 15.59 -11.03
C LEU A 128 9.82 17.07 -10.96
N GLU A 129 8.84 17.98 -11.07
CA GLU A 129 9.04 19.43 -11.00
C GLU A 129 9.53 19.93 -9.63
N GLU A 130 9.34 19.16 -8.57
CA GLU A 130 9.74 19.52 -7.21
C GLU A 130 11.14 18.99 -6.85
N VAL A 131 11.67 18.03 -7.60
CA VAL A 131 12.95 17.38 -7.29
C VAL A 131 14.10 18.40 -7.19
N ASP A 132 14.14 19.40 -8.06
CA ASP A 132 15.21 20.43 -8.02
C ASP A 132 15.18 21.25 -6.74
N GLY A 133 14.01 21.47 -6.17
CA GLY A 133 13.82 22.18 -4.91
C GLY A 133 14.31 21.44 -3.66
N LEU A 134 14.60 20.15 -3.74
CA LEU A 134 15.08 19.38 -2.59
C LEU A 134 16.51 19.76 -2.24
N THR A 135 16.74 20.16 -0.97
CA THR A 135 18.06 20.50 -0.43
C THR A 135 18.30 19.79 0.90
N PRO A 136 19.57 19.62 1.33
CA PRO A 136 19.87 19.07 2.66
C PRO A 136 19.14 19.79 3.79
N GLU A 137 19.00 21.13 3.68
CA GLU A 137 18.38 21.95 4.70
C GLU A 137 16.88 21.72 4.80
N ASN A 138 16.14 21.77 3.67
CA ASN A 138 14.68 21.58 3.70
C ASN A 138 14.29 20.13 4.02
N LEU A 139 15.06 19.15 3.56
CA LEU A 139 14.86 17.75 3.94
C LEU A 139 15.11 17.53 5.44
N THR A 140 16.13 18.19 6.01
CA THR A 140 16.39 18.13 7.44
C THR A 140 15.30 18.81 8.25
N ALA A 141 14.75 19.93 7.76
CA ALA A 141 13.63 20.60 8.40
C ALA A 141 12.37 19.72 8.39
N ALA A 142 12.03 19.13 7.25
CA ALA A 142 10.90 18.20 7.11
C ALA A 142 11.06 16.95 8.00
N TYR A 143 12.27 16.39 8.07
CA TYR A 143 12.56 15.27 8.96
C TYR A 143 12.34 15.63 10.45
N ARG A 144 12.81 16.80 10.89
CA ARG A 144 12.60 17.26 12.28
C ARG A 144 11.12 17.50 12.57
N GLU A 145 10.41 18.14 11.65
CA GLU A 145 8.96 18.34 11.75
C GLU A 145 8.22 17.00 11.84
N MET A 146 8.60 16.02 11.02
CA MET A 146 8.05 14.66 11.09
C MET A 146 8.27 14.05 12.47
N LEU A 147 9.47 14.12 13.04
CA LEU A 147 9.73 13.60 14.38
C LEU A 147 8.90 14.31 15.45
N GLU A 148 8.63 15.60 15.32
CA GLU A 148 7.79 16.36 16.25
C GLU A 148 6.31 15.99 16.14
N THR A 149 5.81 15.73 14.92
CA THR A 149 4.36 15.72 14.64
C THR A 149 3.79 14.36 14.31
N ALA A 150 4.59 13.39 13.80
CA ALA A 150 4.07 12.08 13.40
C ALA A 150 3.53 11.27 14.58
N GLN A 151 2.49 10.49 14.37
CA GLN A 151 2.14 9.37 15.25
C GLN A 151 3.23 8.29 15.09
N ILE A 152 3.62 7.65 16.19
CA ILE A 152 4.67 6.63 16.17
C ILE A 152 4.08 5.34 16.74
N GLU A 153 4.18 4.28 15.94
CA GLU A 153 3.81 2.93 16.31
C GLU A 153 5.07 2.07 16.41
N LEU A 154 5.16 1.25 17.44
CA LEU A 154 6.25 0.31 17.66
C LEU A 154 5.72 -1.12 17.58
N LEU A 155 6.20 -1.88 16.59
CA LEU A 155 5.89 -3.29 16.44
C LEU A 155 7.13 -4.13 16.82
N ILE A 156 6.95 -5.05 17.74
CA ILE A 156 8.01 -5.96 18.19
C ILE A 156 7.51 -7.39 18.03
N LEU A 157 8.22 -8.18 17.22
CA LEU A 157 7.84 -9.55 16.92
C LEU A 157 8.94 -10.53 17.38
N GLY A 158 8.50 -11.64 17.96
CA GLY A 158 9.38 -12.75 18.31
C GLY A 158 10.24 -12.54 19.56
N CYS A 159 10.04 -11.45 20.30
CA CYS A 159 10.74 -11.14 21.54
C CYS A 159 9.95 -11.60 22.76
N GLY A 160 10.67 -11.86 23.86
CA GLY A 160 10.08 -12.08 25.18
C GLY A 160 9.68 -10.76 25.86
N GLU A 161 8.98 -10.85 27.00
CA GLU A 161 8.47 -9.68 27.72
C GLU A 161 9.59 -8.71 28.16
N ALA A 162 10.69 -9.22 28.72
CA ALA A 162 11.82 -8.41 29.15
C ALA A 162 12.51 -7.68 27.98
N GLU A 163 12.68 -8.36 26.85
CA GLU A 163 13.23 -7.78 25.61
C GLU A 163 12.30 -6.69 25.06
N THR A 164 10.99 -6.98 24.99
CA THR A 164 9.97 -6.02 24.56
C THR A 164 9.99 -4.77 25.43
N GLN A 165 10.05 -4.94 26.75
CA GLN A 165 10.13 -3.82 27.69
C GLN A 165 11.41 -2.99 27.46
N ALA A 166 12.56 -3.64 27.26
CA ALA A 166 13.83 -2.95 27.03
C ALA A 166 13.78 -2.11 25.73
N VAL A 167 13.26 -2.66 24.63
CA VAL A 167 13.11 -1.94 23.35
C VAL A 167 12.13 -0.77 23.48
N THR A 168 11.02 -0.99 24.20
CA THR A 168 10.03 0.08 24.46
C THR A 168 10.65 1.23 25.26
N GLN A 169 11.45 0.93 26.30
CA GLN A 169 12.14 1.95 27.09
C GLN A 169 13.18 2.71 26.26
N ALA A 170 13.88 2.03 25.34
CA ALA A 170 14.81 2.69 24.43
C ALA A 170 14.09 3.71 23.54
N LEU A 171 12.96 3.33 22.92
CA LEU A 171 12.13 4.26 22.13
C LEU A 171 11.63 5.43 22.98
N LEU A 172 11.12 5.19 24.18
CA LEU A 172 10.68 6.26 25.08
C LEU A 172 11.79 7.23 25.44
N GLY A 173 13.03 6.73 25.57
CA GLY A 173 14.23 7.57 25.76
C GLY A 173 14.48 8.51 24.58
N GLU A 174 14.38 8.01 23.35
CA GLU A 174 14.50 8.83 22.14
C GLU A 174 13.38 9.89 22.05
N LEU A 175 12.14 9.47 22.31
CA LEU A 175 11.00 10.38 22.27
C LEU A 175 11.07 11.49 23.31
N ALA A 176 11.66 11.23 24.49
CA ALA A 176 11.83 12.24 25.52
C ALA A 176 12.82 13.37 25.11
N ALA A 177 13.68 13.12 24.13
CA ALA A 177 14.62 14.11 23.60
C ALA A 177 13.98 15.02 22.52
N VAL A 178 12.76 14.70 22.05
CA VAL A 178 12.05 15.45 21.00
C VAL A 178 10.89 16.22 21.61
N ALA A 179 10.72 17.50 21.24
CA ALA A 179 9.57 18.32 21.64
C ALA A 179 8.31 17.89 20.84
N ARG A 180 7.70 16.79 21.26
CA ARG A 180 6.59 16.13 20.58
C ARG A 180 5.30 16.92 20.67
N ARG A 181 4.65 17.07 19.52
CA ARG A 181 3.28 17.63 19.37
C ARG A 181 2.52 16.82 18.28
N PRO A 182 2.23 15.54 18.53
CA PRO A 182 1.65 14.67 17.53
C PRO A 182 0.34 15.22 16.96
N VAL A 183 0.19 15.20 15.64
CA VAL A 183 -1.06 15.53 14.97
C VAL A 183 -1.91 14.28 14.81
N PRO A 184 -3.25 14.40 14.88
CA PRO A 184 -4.15 13.29 14.62
C PRO A 184 -3.95 12.75 13.21
N LEU A 185 -4.05 11.42 13.05
CA LEU A 185 -4.11 10.79 11.74
C LEU A 185 -5.41 11.20 11.03
N CYS A 186 -5.33 11.32 9.71
CA CYS A 186 -6.53 11.42 8.89
C CYS A 186 -7.19 10.05 8.82
N GLU A 187 -8.26 9.88 9.58
CA GLU A 187 -8.99 8.61 9.64
C GLU A 187 -9.82 8.40 8.36
N ASN A 188 -9.93 7.15 7.98
CA ASN A 188 -10.81 6.59 6.94
C ASN A 188 -11.48 7.61 6.00
N LEU A 189 -10.71 8.06 5.02
CA LEU A 189 -11.21 8.96 4.00
C LEU A 189 -12.03 8.16 2.99
N ALA A 190 -13.32 8.49 2.84
CA ALA A 190 -14.08 7.99 1.70
C ALA A 190 -14.18 9.07 0.63
N MET A 191 -13.90 8.68 -0.61
CA MET A 191 -14.17 9.56 -1.76
C MET A 191 -15.68 9.63 -1.99
N PRO A 192 -16.27 10.82 -2.09
CA PRO A 192 -17.71 10.95 -2.28
C PRO A 192 -18.16 10.37 -3.61
N ARG A 193 -19.40 9.89 -3.67
CA ARG A 193 -20.03 9.52 -4.94
C ARG A 193 -20.22 10.76 -5.80
N GLN A 194 -19.82 10.64 -7.06
CA GLN A 194 -19.96 11.69 -8.06
C GLN A 194 -20.27 11.08 -9.43
N GLU A 195 -20.67 11.91 -10.38
CA GLU A 195 -20.80 11.48 -11.78
C GLU A 195 -19.45 10.99 -12.30
N ALA A 196 -19.48 9.87 -13.05
CA ALA A 196 -18.26 9.24 -13.52
C ALA A 196 -17.53 10.12 -14.56
N VAL A 197 -16.30 10.46 -14.26
CA VAL A 197 -15.39 11.14 -15.19
C VAL A 197 -14.79 10.10 -16.13
N ARG A 198 -14.93 10.30 -17.45
CA ARG A 198 -14.28 9.47 -18.47
C ARG A 198 -13.23 10.28 -19.19
N LYS A 199 -11.99 9.78 -19.18
CA LYS A 199 -10.86 10.40 -19.88
C LYS A 199 -10.13 9.39 -20.74
N ALA A 200 -9.74 9.83 -21.92
CA ALA A 200 -8.84 9.09 -22.80
C ALA A 200 -7.62 9.96 -23.11
N GLU A 201 -6.46 9.35 -23.04
CA GLU A 201 -5.18 9.98 -23.39
C GLU A 201 -4.56 9.21 -24.56
N CYS A 202 -4.16 9.97 -25.61
CA CYS A 202 -3.43 9.40 -26.72
C CYS A 202 -1.98 9.15 -26.33
N PHE A 203 -1.57 7.88 -26.40
CA PHE A 203 -0.23 7.47 -25.99
C PHE A 203 0.25 6.30 -26.85
N ASP A 204 1.54 6.32 -27.23
CA ASP A 204 2.14 5.23 -27.99
C ASP A 204 2.30 3.98 -27.10
N THR A 205 1.38 3.05 -27.24
CA THR A 205 1.34 1.78 -26.51
C THR A 205 0.89 0.66 -27.40
N VAL A 206 1.46 -0.53 -27.22
CA VAL A 206 1.08 -1.73 -27.98
C VAL A 206 -0.36 -2.16 -27.65
N GLN A 207 -0.78 -1.99 -26.40
CA GLN A 207 -2.09 -2.34 -25.90
C GLN A 207 -2.67 -1.15 -25.13
N ALA A 208 -3.93 -0.87 -25.30
CA ALA A 208 -4.62 0.11 -24.46
C ALA A 208 -4.60 -0.33 -22.98
N LYS A 209 -4.54 0.63 -22.07
CA LYS A 209 -4.66 0.41 -20.63
C LYS A 209 -5.90 1.12 -20.13
N LEU A 210 -6.76 0.37 -19.47
CA LEU A 210 -7.99 0.86 -18.87
C LEU A 210 -7.87 0.75 -17.35
N CYS A 211 -8.04 1.86 -16.65
CA CYS A 211 -8.13 1.92 -15.21
C CYS A 211 -9.47 2.54 -14.80
N MET A 212 -10.28 1.79 -14.07
CA MET A 212 -11.58 2.23 -13.59
C MET A 212 -11.54 2.30 -12.06
N LEU A 213 -11.91 3.46 -11.49
CA LEU A 213 -11.92 3.68 -10.06
C LEU A 213 -13.36 3.84 -9.55
N PHE A 214 -13.64 3.09 -8.50
CA PHE A 214 -14.94 3.05 -7.82
C PHE A 214 -14.79 3.49 -6.38
N THR A 215 -15.85 4.06 -5.80
CA THR A 215 -15.94 4.38 -4.38
C THR A 215 -17.11 3.67 -3.72
N LEU A 216 -16.98 3.35 -2.41
CA LEU A 216 -18.11 3.00 -1.56
C LEU A 216 -18.95 4.23 -1.20
N GLY A 217 -18.37 5.44 -1.29
CA GLY A 217 -19.00 6.71 -0.95
C GLY A 217 -19.09 7.01 0.55
N GLU A 218 -18.71 6.04 1.38
CA GLU A 218 -18.71 6.13 2.85
C GLU A 218 -17.47 5.37 3.38
N PRO A 219 -16.94 5.75 4.56
CA PRO A 219 -15.84 5.03 5.19
C PRO A 219 -16.23 3.58 5.47
N MET A 220 -15.35 2.65 5.08
CA MET A 220 -15.56 1.24 5.36
C MET A 220 -15.48 0.99 6.88
N GLN A 221 -16.45 0.24 7.40
CA GLN A 221 -16.43 -0.15 8.81
C GLN A 221 -15.59 -1.41 9.00
N PRO A 222 -14.86 -1.56 10.14
CA PRO A 222 -14.01 -2.73 10.40
C PRO A 222 -14.72 -4.07 10.32
N ASP A 223 -15.98 -4.15 10.75
CA ASP A 223 -16.82 -5.36 10.72
C ASP A 223 -17.24 -5.78 9.30
N GLN A 224 -17.18 -4.87 8.33
CA GLN A 224 -17.48 -5.16 6.92
C GLN A 224 -16.30 -5.82 6.19
N MET A 225 -15.09 -5.86 6.79
CA MET A 225 -13.88 -6.29 6.08
C MET A 225 -14.00 -7.69 5.47
N ALA A 226 -14.61 -8.65 6.17
CA ALA A 226 -14.77 -10.01 5.66
C ALA A 226 -15.66 -10.03 4.40
N ALA A 227 -16.78 -9.29 4.42
CA ALA A 227 -17.67 -9.16 3.28
C ALA A 227 -17.02 -8.43 2.12
N VAL A 228 -16.25 -7.37 2.39
CA VAL A 228 -15.48 -6.63 1.37
C VAL A 228 -14.45 -7.54 0.71
N ARG A 229 -13.66 -8.30 1.48
CA ARG A 229 -12.67 -9.24 0.94
C ARG A 229 -13.32 -10.23 -0.02
N LEU A 230 -14.45 -10.84 0.38
CA LEU A 230 -15.15 -11.82 -0.46
C LEU A 230 -15.80 -11.16 -1.69
N ALA A 231 -16.40 -9.99 -1.55
CA ALA A 231 -16.99 -9.23 -2.65
C ALA A 231 -15.92 -8.85 -3.71
N MET A 232 -14.75 -8.41 -3.26
CA MET A 232 -13.63 -8.06 -4.15
C MET A 232 -13.04 -9.30 -4.83
N ALA A 233 -12.88 -10.41 -4.11
CA ALA A 233 -12.40 -11.67 -4.68
C ALA A 233 -13.36 -12.18 -5.76
N LEU A 234 -14.66 -12.14 -5.52
CA LEU A 234 -15.69 -12.58 -6.46
C LEU A 234 -15.74 -11.70 -7.71
N TYR A 235 -15.58 -10.37 -7.56
CA TYR A 235 -15.65 -9.46 -8.70
C TYR A 235 -14.43 -9.56 -9.59
N GLY A 236 -13.20 -9.34 -9.06
CA GLY A 236 -12.00 -9.28 -9.89
C GLY A 236 -10.69 -9.56 -9.14
N GLY A 237 -10.73 -9.96 -7.87
CA GLY A 237 -9.56 -10.16 -7.02
C GLY A 237 -8.98 -11.58 -7.03
N SER A 238 -9.55 -12.51 -7.79
CA SER A 238 -9.09 -13.90 -7.87
C SER A 238 -9.09 -14.43 -9.30
N VAL A 239 -8.45 -15.56 -9.53
CA VAL A 239 -8.49 -16.27 -10.83
C VAL A 239 -9.83 -16.97 -11.09
N THR A 240 -10.68 -17.07 -10.07
CA THR A 240 -12.07 -17.57 -10.16
C THR A 240 -13.09 -16.44 -10.18
N SER A 241 -12.64 -15.19 -10.26
CA SER A 241 -13.50 -14.00 -10.26
C SER A 241 -14.25 -13.83 -11.57
N ARG A 242 -15.36 -13.10 -11.53
CA ARG A 242 -16.17 -12.82 -12.72
C ARG A 242 -15.41 -12.04 -13.79
N LEU A 243 -14.58 -11.06 -13.41
CA LEU A 243 -13.78 -10.33 -14.39
C LEU A 243 -12.78 -11.25 -15.08
N PHE A 244 -12.17 -12.18 -14.34
CA PHE A 244 -11.24 -13.13 -14.94
C PHE A 244 -11.97 -14.13 -15.85
N LEU A 245 -13.00 -14.82 -15.35
CA LEU A 245 -13.66 -15.88 -16.08
C LEU A 245 -14.51 -15.36 -17.25
N ASN A 246 -15.20 -14.25 -17.08
CA ASN A 246 -16.14 -13.75 -18.10
C ASN A 246 -15.47 -12.78 -19.06
N VAL A 247 -14.83 -11.72 -18.57
CA VAL A 247 -14.28 -10.66 -19.43
C VAL A 247 -13.00 -11.11 -20.15
N ARG A 248 -12.13 -11.84 -19.42
CA ARG A 248 -10.86 -12.32 -19.98
C ARG A 248 -11.01 -13.65 -20.72
N GLU A 249 -11.51 -14.70 -20.03
CA GLU A 249 -11.46 -16.06 -20.57
C GLU A 249 -12.60 -16.35 -21.55
N ARG A 250 -13.84 -15.98 -21.22
CA ARG A 250 -15.01 -16.24 -22.07
C ARG A 250 -15.12 -15.27 -23.25
N ASP A 251 -15.04 -13.97 -22.94
CA ASP A 251 -15.32 -12.91 -23.94
C ASP A 251 -14.05 -12.47 -24.68
N HIS A 252 -12.86 -12.86 -24.20
CA HIS A 252 -11.54 -12.56 -24.77
C HIS A 252 -11.31 -11.05 -25.01
N LEU A 253 -11.88 -10.18 -24.17
CA LEU A 253 -11.79 -8.73 -24.32
C LEU A 253 -10.51 -8.11 -23.78
N CYS A 254 -9.75 -8.87 -23.00
CA CYS A 254 -8.55 -8.35 -22.35
C CYS A 254 -7.48 -9.41 -22.08
N TYR A 255 -6.23 -8.98 -21.97
CA TYR A 255 -5.10 -9.83 -21.59
C TYR A 255 -5.04 -10.06 -20.09
N TYR A 256 -5.43 -9.05 -19.33
CA TYR A 256 -5.64 -9.13 -17.89
C TYR A 256 -6.80 -8.22 -17.50
N CYS A 257 -7.55 -8.62 -16.50
CA CYS A 257 -8.56 -7.81 -15.84
C CYS A 257 -8.61 -8.21 -14.37
N SER A 258 -8.30 -7.26 -13.49
CA SER A 258 -8.25 -7.53 -12.06
C SER A 258 -8.69 -6.33 -11.25
N SER A 259 -9.27 -6.57 -10.08
CA SER A 259 -9.62 -5.53 -9.11
C SER A 259 -8.74 -5.58 -7.87
N SER A 260 -8.52 -4.41 -7.28
CA SER A 260 -7.88 -4.25 -5.98
C SER A 260 -8.65 -3.23 -5.14
N PHE A 261 -8.70 -3.45 -3.83
CA PHE A 261 -9.45 -2.60 -2.90
C PHE A 261 -8.54 -1.93 -1.88
N GLN A 262 -8.78 -0.65 -1.64
CA GLN A 262 -8.09 0.18 -0.66
C GLN A 262 -9.02 0.51 0.50
N SER A 263 -8.83 -0.19 1.63
CA SER A 263 -9.71 -0.07 2.79
C SER A 263 -9.71 1.32 3.43
N PHE A 264 -8.58 2.04 3.41
CA PHE A 264 -8.45 3.37 4.01
C PHE A 264 -9.10 4.49 3.21
N THR A 265 -9.45 4.24 1.95
CA THR A 265 -10.12 5.21 1.08
C THR A 265 -11.49 4.73 0.62
N GLY A 266 -11.89 3.51 1.02
CA GLY A 266 -13.13 2.90 0.55
C GLY A 266 -13.23 2.83 -0.97
N SER A 267 -12.09 2.67 -1.66
CA SER A 267 -12.02 2.71 -3.12
C SER A 267 -11.56 1.37 -3.71
N MET A 268 -12.02 1.10 -4.92
CA MET A 268 -11.63 -0.06 -5.70
C MET A 268 -11.10 0.38 -7.06
N ALA A 269 -9.97 -0.18 -7.47
CA ALA A 269 -9.43 -0.03 -8.81
C ALA A 269 -9.65 -1.31 -9.61
N VAL A 270 -10.15 -1.19 -10.84
CA VAL A 270 -10.13 -2.25 -11.85
C VAL A 270 -9.12 -1.86 -12.92
N ASN A 271 -8.13 -2.71 -13.15
CA ASN A 271 -7.09 -2.51 -14.15
C ASN A 271 -7.21 -3.56 -15.25
N SER A 272 -7.17 -3.13 -16.51
CA SER A 272 -7.27 -4.01 -17.66
C SER A 272 -6.32 -3.60 -18.78
N GLY A 273 -5.76 -4.60 -19.48
CA GLY A 273 -5.01 -4.41 -20.72
C GLY A 273 -5.80 -4.97 -21.87
N VAL A 274 -6.18 -4.13 -22.84
CA VAL A 274 -7.14 -4.44 -23.88
C VAL A 274 -6.60 -4.10 -25.28
N GLU A 275 -7.17 -4.68 -26.33
CA GLU A 275 -6.95 -4.16 -27.66
C GLU A 275 -7.59 -2.77 -27.80
N HIS A 276 -7.00 -1.89 -28.60
CA HIS A 276 -7.49 -0.52 -28.75
C HIS A 276 -8.97 -0.47 -29.22
N ALA A 277 -9.32 -1.32 -30.16
CA ALA A 277 -10.67 -1.40 -30.72
C ALA A 277 -11.72 -1.98 -29.73
N ASP A 278 -11.27 -2.72 -28.71
CA ASP A 278 -12.14 -3.39 -27.74
C ASP A 278 -12.30 -2.63 -26.43
N ALA A 279 -11.62 -1.48 -26.25
CA ALA A 279 -11.60 -0.75 -24.99
C ALA A 279 -13.01 -0.41 -24.47
N ALA A 280 -13.89 0.13 -25.31
CA ALA A 280 -15.25 0.46 -24.92
C ALA A 280 -16.11 -0.79 -24.59
N ARG A 281 -15.91 -1.89 -25.30
CA ARG A 281 -16.58 -3.16 -25.01
C ARG A 281 -16.12 -3.76 -23.69
N ALA A 282 -14.82 -3.67 -23.40
CA ALA A 282 -14.26 -4.13 -22.14
C ALA A 282 -14.79 -3.32 -20.95
N GLU A 283 -14.86 -1.97 -21.05
CA GLU A 283 -15.47 -1.12 -20.02
C GLU A 283 -16.92 -1.54 -19.77
N GLN A 284 -17.71 -1.71 -20.81
CA GLN A 284 -19.11 -2.14 -20.69
C GLN A 284 -19.25 -3.54 -20.06
N ALA A 285 -18.38 -4.49 -20.46
CA ALA A 285 -18.38 -5.83 -19.88
C ALA A 285 -18.02 -5.82 -18.38
N ILE A 286 -17.01 -5.02 -17.99
CA ILE A 286 -16.62 -4.84 -16.58
C ILE A 286 -17.79 -4.30 -15.75
N LEU A 287 -18.47 -3.26 -16.24
CA LEU A 287 -19.64 -2.67 -15.57
C LEU A 287 -20.82 -3.64 -15.51
N LYS A 288 -21.03 -4.39 -16.58
CA LYS A 288 -22.09 -5.42 -16.64
C LYS A 288 -21.89 -6.52 -15.60
N GLU A 289 -20.66 -7.03 -15.44
CA GLU A 289 -20.38 -8.05 -14.43
C GLU A 289 -20.62 -7.51 -13.00
N LEU A 290 -20.36 -6.22 -12.73
CA LEU A 290 -20.71 -5.60 -11.46
C LEU A 290 -22.22 -5.53 -11.26
N ASP A 291 -22.97 -5.17 -12.30
CA ASP A 291 -24.43 -5.10 -12.25
C ASP A 291 -25.06 -6.48 -12.10
N ASP A 292 -24.56 -7.47 -12.81
CA ASP A 292 -24.98 -8.87 -12.69
C ASP A 292 -24.74 -9.42 -11.26
N LEU A 293 -23.64 -9.05 -10.60
CA LEU A 293 -23.39 -9.40 -9.20
C LEU A 293 -24.35 -8.71 -8.22
N ARG A 294 -24.78 -7.50 -8.51
CA ARG A 294 -25.73 -6.74 -7.68
C ARG A 294 -27.15 -7.29 -7.75
N HIS A 295 -27.60 -7.71 -8.93
CA HIS A 295 -29.00 -7.98 -9.20
C HIS A 295 -29.27 -9.43 -9.65
N GLY A 296 -28.29 -10.07 -10.28
CA GLY A 296 -28.40 -11.42 -10.80
C GLY A 296 -28.05 -12.51 -9.78
N PRO A 297 -28.02 -13.76 -10.23
CA PRO A 297 -27.64 -14.88 -9.36
C PRO A 297 -26.14 -14.87 -9.07
N ILE A 298 -25.80 -15.14 -7.80
CA ILE A 298 -24.47 -15.56 -7.34
C ILE A 298 -24.64 -17.01 -6.92
N THR A 299 -23.94 -17.93 -7.58
CA THR A 299 -24.01 -19.35 -7.24
C THR A 299 -23.22 -19.64 -5.96
N GLU A 300 -23.56 -20.75 -5.29
CA GLU A 300 -22.81 -21.17 -4.10
C GLU A 300 -21.39 -21.61 -4.47
N GLU A 301 -21.22 -22.20 -5.64
CA GLU A 301 -19.93 -22.62 -6.17
C GLU A 301 -18.98 -21.42 -6.38
N GLU A 302 -19.44 -20.37 -7.08
CA GLU A 302 -18.64 -19.13 -7.27
C GLU A 302 -18.22 -18.51 -5.93
N LEU A 303 -19.15 -18.47 -4.96
CA LEU A 303 -18.88 -17.87 -3.65
C LEU A 303 -17.87 -18.70 -2.87
N GLU A 304 -18.02 -20.04 -2.90
CA GLU A 304 -17.13 -20.95 -2.18
C GLU A 304 -15.73 -21.02 -2.80
N ASP A 305 -15.59 -21.00 -4.11
CA ASP A 305 -14.30 -20.97 -4.80
C ASP A 305 -13.49 -19.72 -4.42
N CYS A 306 -14.16 -18.57 -4.40
CA CYS A 306 -13.52 -17.32 -3.97
C CYS A 306 -13.17 -17.34 -2.47
N ARG A 307 -14.04 -17.92 -1.64
CA ARG A 307 -13.82 -18.08 -0.20
C ARG A 307 -12.60 -18.96 0.07
N LEU A 308 -12.52 -20.12 -0.58
CA LEU A 308 -11.40 -21.05 -0.45
C LEU A 308 -10.09 -20.42 -0.90
N SER A 309 -10.10 -19.66 -2.00
CA SER A 309 -8.93 -18.90 -2.47
C SER A 309 -8.43 -17.92 -1.42
N LEU A 310 -9.32 -17.14 -0.81
CA LEU A 310 -8.97 -16.20 0.27
C LEU A 310 -8.45 -16.92 1.51
N LEU A 311 -9.13 -17.99 1.96
CA LEU A 311 -8.71 -18.77 3.11
C LEU A 311 -7.34 -19.40 2.92
N SER A 312 -7.04 -19.87 1.70
CA SER A 312 -5.71 -20.39 1.34
C SER A 312 -4.65 -19.29 1.41
N GLY A 313 -4.93 -18.09 0.88
CA GLY A 313 -4.02 -16.94 0.99
C GLY A 313 -3.77 -16.51 2.44
N MET A 314 -4.80 -16.59 3.29
CA MET A 314 -4.67 -16.26 4.72
C MET A 314 -3.93 -17.33 5.53
N ALA A 315 -3.83 -18.56 5.07
CA ALA A 315 -3.14 -19.63 5.78
C ALA A 315 -1.63 -19.38 5.94
N GLY A 316 -1.02 -18.68 4.98
CA GLY A 316 0.42 -18.38 5.00
C GLY A 316 0.80 -17.11 5.79
N ILE A 317 -0.15 -16.36 6.36
CA ILE A 317 0.15 -15.10 7.07
C ILE A 317 1.11 -15.35 8.25
N GLU A 318 0.88 -16.43 8.99
CA GLU A 318 1.64 -16.77 10.20
C GLU A 318 2.98 -17.47 9.91
N ASP A 319 3.27 -17.78 8.64
CA ASP A 319 4.51 -18.43 8.22
C ASP A 319 5.68 -17.47 8.07
N SER A 320 5.43 -16.16 8.10
CA SER A 320 6.49 -15.14 7.97
C SER A 320 6.30 -13.98 8.95
N LEU A 321 7.43 -13.41 9.40
CA LEU A 321 7.40 -12.21 10.24
C LEU A 321 6.70 -11.04 9.55
N GLY A 322 6.98 -10.82 8.27
CA GLY A 322 6.37 -9.75 7.50
C GLY A 322 4.85 -9.94 7.31
N GLY A 323 4.38 -11.20 7.20
CA GLY A 323 2.95 -11.51 7.17
C GLY A 323 2.26 -11.13 8.48
N ILE A 324 2.83 -11.53 9.60
CA ILE A 324 2.34 -11.22 10.95
C ILE A 324 2.35 -9.70 11.19
N GLU A 325 3.50 -9.05 10.91
CA GLU A 325 3.65 -7.60 11.04
C GLU A 325 2.57 -6.86 10.25
N THR A 326 2.49 -7.13 8.94
CA THR A 326 1.52 -6.46 8.06
C THR A 326 0.09 -6.70 8.52
N TRP A 327 -0.25 -7.91 8.93
CA TRP A 327 -1.58 -8.24 9.40
C TRP A 327 -1.97 -7.39 10.61
N TYR A 328 -1.22 -7.48 11.70
CA TYR A 328 -1.56 -6.77 12.94
C TYR A 328 -1.44 -5.25 12.82
N TYR A 329 -0.46 -4.77 12.07
CA TYR A 329 -0.34 -3.34 11.78
C TYR A 329 -1.56 -2.80 11.05
N MET A 330 -2.03 -3.49 10.02
CA MET A 330 -3.23 -3.10 9.28
C MET A 330 -4.51 -3.20 10.13
N GLU A 331 -4.61 -4.16 11.03
CA GLU A 331 -5.73 -4.26 11.96
C GLU A 331 -5.76 -3.09 12.95
N VAL A 332 -4.61 -2.73 13.52
CA VAL A 332 -4.47 -1.56 14.41
C VAL A 332 -4.88 -0.28 13.70
N LEU A 333 -4.39 -0.06 12.48
CA LEU A 333 -4.68 1.16 11.71
C LEU A 333 -6.14 1.28 11.25
N ARG A 334 -6.83 0.17 11.01
CA ARG A 334 -8.27 0.19 10.67
C ARG A 334 -9.15 0.59 11.82
N GLY A 335 -8.63 0.49 13.05
CA GLY A 335 -9.42 0.69 14.26
C GLY A 335 -10.35 -0.48 14.59
N GLY A 336 -11.05 -0.38 15.70
CA GLY A 336 -11.90 -1.45 16.21
C GLY A 336 -11.13 -2.52 16.98
N ALA A 337 -11.70 -3.72 17.09
CA ALA A 337 -11.05 -4.86 17.74
C ALA A 337 -10.04 -5.48 16.77
N VAL A 338 -8.80 -5.63 17.22
CA VAL A 338 -7.75 -6.32 16.46
C VAL A 338 -8.11 -7.80 16.33
N GLN A 339 -8.29 -8.25 15.10
CA GLN A 339 -8.61 -9.64 14.80
C GLN A 339 -7.34 -10.46 14.55
N THR A 340 -7.28 -11.64 15.10
CA THR A 340 -6.30 -12.65 14.72
C THR A 340 -6.60 -13.17 13.30
N PRO A 341 -5.63 -13.74 12.57
CA PRO A 341 -5.91 -14.41 11.29
C PRO A 341 -7.00 -15.50 11.40
N ASP A 342 -7.06 -16.24 12.52
CA ASP A 342 -8.10 -17.26 12.76
C ASP A 342 -9.50 -16.67 12.90
N GLU A 343 -9.64 -15.59 13.67
CA GLU A 343 -10.92 -14.88 13.83
C GLU A 343 -11.39 -14.30 12.49
N ALA A 344 -10.47 -13.73 11.71
CA ALA A 344 -10.80 -13.21 10.38
C ALA A 344 -11.17 -14.35 9.39
N ARG A 345 -10.50 -15.51 9.46
CA ARG A 345 -10.91 -16.72 8.71
C ARG A 345 -12.30 -17.20 9.12
N ALA A 346 -12.62 -17.18 10.42
CA ALA A 346 -13.95 -17.52 10.91
C ALA A 346 -15.01 -16.52 10.42
N ALA A 347 -14.74 -15.22 10.49
CA ALA A 347 -15.61 -14.18 9.96
C ALA A 347 -15.86 -14.36 8.45
N LEU A 348 -14.81 -14.66 7.68
CA LEU A 348 -14.93 -14.89 6.23
C LEU A 348 -15.81 -16.11 5.90
N ARG A 349 -15.76 -17.18 6.70
CA ARG A 349 -16.63 -18.34 6.52
C ARG A 349 -18.11 -18.03 6.78
N ALA A 350 -18.38 -17.06 7.63
CA ALA A 350 -19.74 -16.66 7.98
C ALA A 350 -20.40 -15.70 6.98
N VAL A 351 -19.62 -15.10 6.07
CA VAL A 351 -20.12 -14.13 5.07
C VAL A 351 -21.15 -14.81 4.15
N THR A 352 -22.30 -14.17 4.01
CA THR A 352 -23.39 -14.62 3.14
C THR A 352 -23.36 -13.94 1.77
N ARG A 353 -24.13 -14.45 0.81
CA ARG A 353 -24.33 -13.78 -0.49
C ARG A 353 -24.90 -12.38 -0.35
N GLU A 354 -25.80 -12.18 0.62
CA GLU A 354 -26.43 -10.87 0.80
C GLU A 354 -25.45 -9.84 1.37
N ASP A 355 -24.52 -10.27 2.26
CA ASP A 355 -23.43 -9.41 2.75
C ASP A 355 -22.54 -8.95 1.57
N VAL A 356 -22.17 -9.88 0.68
CA VAL A 356 -21.42 -9.57 -0.54
C VAL A 356 -22.18 -8.56 -1.42
N ARG A 357 -23.47 -8.79 -1.66
CA ARG A 357 -24.30 -7.87 -2.44
C ARG A 357 -24.42 -6.50 -1.80
N ALA A 358 -24.55 -6.44 -0.49
CA ALA A 358 -24.64 -5.17 0.24
C ALA A 358 -23.40 -4.30 -0.02
N ILE A 359 -22.20 -4.90 -0.05
CA ILE A 359 -20.97 -4.19 -0.41
C ILE A 359 -20.97 -3.77 -1.89
N LEU A 360 -21.28 -4.70 -2.81
CA LEU A 360 -21.25 -4.41 -4.26
C LEU A 360 -22.24 -3.33 -4.68
N ARG A 361 -23.40 -3.23 -4.01
CA ARG A 361 -24.39 -2.17 -4.24
C ARG A 361 -23.89 -0.78 -3.85
N GLN A 362 -22.96 -0.67 -2.92
CA GLN A 362 -22.37 0.60 -2.50
C GLN A 362 -21.36 1.14 -3.52
N LEU A 363 -20.69 0.27 -4.28
CA LEU A 363 -19.68 0.68 -5.24
C LEU A 363 -20.30 1.57 -6.34
N THR A 364 -19.66 2.67 -6.64
CA THR A 364 -20.07 3.59 -7.71
C THR A 364 -18.83 3.95 -8.53
N LEU A 365 -18.92 3.84 -9.87
CA LEU A 365 -17.85 4.28 -10.76
C LEU A 365 -17.67 5.79 -10.60
N SER A 366 -16.44 6.23 -10.42
CA SER A 366 -16.09 7.65 -10.32
C SER A 366 -15.16 8.10 -11.43
N VAL A 367 -14.25 7.22 -11.89
CA VAL A 367 -13.30 7.52 -12.96
C VAL A 367 -13.14 6.32 -13.87
N SER A 368 -13.17 6.54 -15.18
CA SER A 368 -12.69 5.62 -16.20
C SER A 368 -11.59 6.32 -17.00
N TYR A 369 -10.36 5.83 -16.90
CA TYR A 369 -9.20 6.39 -17.57
C TYR A 369 -8.64 5.39 -18.58
N LEU A 370 -8.57 5.82 -19.83
CA LEU A 370 -8.09 5.01 -20.94
C LEU A 370 -6.81 5.61 -21.53
N LEU A 371 -5.74 4.82 -21.55
CA LEU A 371 -4.53 5.12 -22.28
C LEU A 371 -4.56 4.33 -23.60
N THR A 372 -4.64 5.01 -24.74
CA THR A 372 -4.83 4.37 -26.04
C THR A 372 -4.06 5.10 -27.14
N ARG A 373 -3.77 4.40 -28.22
CA ARG A 373 -3.07 4.93 -29.40
C ARG A 373 -3.99 5.74 -30.32
N GLU A 374 -5.29 5.43 -30.31
CA GLU A 374 -6.29 6.08 -31.15
C GLU A 374 -6.98 7.21 -30.37
N GLU A 375 -7.28 8.32 -31.03
CA GLU A 375 -8.27 9.25 -30.52
C GLU A 375 -9.57 8.46 -30.37
N GLY A 376 -9.90 8.10 -29.13
CA GLY A 376 -11.10 7.34 -28.83
C GLY A 376 -12.33 8.06 -29.40
N PRO A 377 -13.38 7.36 -29.84
CA PRO A 377 -14.61 8.01 -30.24
C PRO A 377 -15.04 8.95 -29.12
N ALA A 378 -15.27 10.21 -29.45
CA ALA A 378 -15.79 11.20 -28.52
C ALA A 378 -16.97 10.54 -27.78
N HIS A 379 -16.82 10.35 -26.47
CA HIS A 379 -17.88 9.76 -25.67
C HIS A 379 -19.11 10.65 -25.77
N VAL A 380 -20.16 10.16 -26.45
CA VAL A 380 -21.47 10.77 -26.50
C VAL A 380 -22.21 10.48 -25.21
#